data_2b431101c370c5f618a83747d607dd79
#
_entry.id   2b431101c370c5f618a83747d607dd79
#
_cell.length_a   1.000
_cell.length_b   1.000
_cell.length_c   1.000
_cell.angle_alpha   90.00
_cell.angle_beta   90.00
_cell.angle_gamma   90.00
#
_symmetry.space_group_name_H-M   'P 1'
#
loop_
_entity.id
_entity.type
_entity.pdbx_description
1 polymer ?
#
loop_
_entity_poly.entity_id
_entity_poly.type
_entity_poly.pdbx_seq_one_letter_code
_entity_poly.pdbx_strand_id
1 'polypeptide(L)'
;MVAAPKDTSFSQEANKLDTPALIKDLIGTAVITFLILTPIVAYETIMNQGTLLIESRWGWVFLFTAITVVGRLLLHLFVWQRAPSPKTASAAPSKGESAAGASFRKNFNTILFVFALLLPFILYFIPGWDKRGIDFAITILIYIMLAWGLNIVVGLAGLLDLGYVAFYAVGAYAYALLTTVYLPHWFGEGVVPWAFYIVLPIAGALAALWGVILGFPVLRLRGDYLAIVTLAFGEIIRLVLINWFWFTNGPQGINVPKITFFGLPFNASDEGFAAFFGIAHDRIYSYFYLYYVILALALLTFIATNRLRRLPIGRAWEALREDEIACRSLGINTTNTKLTAFAIGAMFGGFAGSFFAARQGFVSPESFVFIESALILAIVVLGGLGSQIGIVFAAIAIIGAFEVFREMGFLSYILPEGVEPVQFRMLAVGLAMVLMMRWRPRGFVTRRDPTVFLKEKKSVSADLVSQGHG
;
A
#
# COMPACT_ATOMS: atom_id res chain seq x y z
N MET A 1 18.36 49.88 -39.95
CA MET A 1 19.46 49.96 -38.98
C MET A 1 18.87 50.50 -37.69
N VAL A 2 18.50 49.64 -36.76
CA VAL A 2 18.22 50.02 -35.37
C VAL A 2 18.89 48.98 -34.49
N ALA A 3 19.83 49.44 -33.68
CA ALA A 3 20.70 48.63 -32.83
C ALA A 3 19.93 48.01 -31.68
N ALA A 4 20.18 46.72 -31.39
CA ALA A 4 19.71 46.00 -30.20
C ALA A 4 20.59 46.40 -28.99
N PRO A 5 20.00 46.59 -27.77
CA PRO A 5 20.79 46.82 -26.57
C PRO A 5 21.36 45.49 -26.08
N LYS A 6 22.67 45.51 -25.82
CA LYS A 6 23.38 44.47 -25.06
C LYS A 6 23.12 44.67 -23.60
N ASP A 7 22.34 43.84 -22.97
CA ASP A 7 22.34 43.70 -21.51
C ASP A 7 22.94 42.33 -21.12
N THR A 8 24.22 42.36 -20.81
CA THR A 8 25.03 41.29 -20.27
C THR A 8 25.33 41.50 -18.80
N SER A 9 24.35 41.39 -17.91
CA SER A 9 24.60 41.50 -16.46
C SER A 9 23.77 40.60 -15.55
N PHE A 10 23.06 39.59 -16.08
CA PHE A 10 22.19 38.70 -15.26
C PHE A 10 22.71 37.26 -15.08
N SER A 11 23.99 36.97 -15.30
CA SER A 11 24.48 35.58 -15.28
C SER A 11 25.44 35.20 -14.15
N GLN A 12 25.61 36.02 -13.10
CA GLN A 12 26.61 35.70 -12.04
C GLN A 12 26.09 35.62 -10.61
N GLU A 13 24.78 35.69 -10.33
CA GLU A 13 24.26 35.57 -8.94
C GLU A 13 23.62 34.23 -8.58
N ALA A 14 23.68 33.19 -9.43
CA ALA A 14 22.95 31.94 -9.23
C ALA A 14 23.67 30.88 -8.36
N ASN A 15 24.71 31.21 -7.64
CA ASN A 15 25.50 30.20 -6.89
C ASN A 15 25.86 30.60 -5.45
N LYS A 16 25.07 31.41 -4.78
CA LYS A 16 25.21 31.61 -3.33
C LYS A 16 24.18 30.74 -2.61
N LEU A 17 24.68 29.77 -1.80
CA LEU A 17 23.94 29.08 -0.78
C LEU A 17 23.19 30.15 0.05
N ASP A 18 21.86 30.14 -0.01
CA ASP A 18 21.04 30.98 0.86
C ASP A 18 21.06 30.34 2.26
N THR A 19 22.20 30.54 2.95
CA THR A 19 22.49 29.96 4.27
C THR A 19 21.41 30.26 5.30
N PRO A 20 20.80 31.47 5.36
CA PRO A 20 19.72 31.74 6.29
C PRO A 20 18.44 30.94 5.98
N ALA A 21 18.10 30.73 4.72
CA ALA A 21 16.94 29.92 4.33
C ALA A 21 17.14 28.43 4.65
N LEU A 22 18.36 27.91 4.43
CA LEU A 22 18.73 26.54 4.78
C LEU A 22 18.68 26.31 6.30
N ILE A 23 19.23 27.23 7.09
CA ILE A 23 19.20 27.14 8.55
C ILE A 23 17.74 27.16 9.06
N LYS A 24 16.91 28.01 8.52
CA LYS A 24 15.47 28.08 8.87
C LYS A 24 14.73 26.78 8.56
N ASP A 25 15.02 26.14 7.42
CA ASP A 25 14.42 24.86 7.02
C ASP A 25 14.92 23.70 7.92
N LEU A 26 16.19 23.67 8.27
CA LEU A 26 16.76 22.66 9.18
C LEU A 26 16.22 22.81 10.60
N ILE A 27 16.12 24.04 11.12
CA ILE A 27 15.53 24.31 12.45
C ILE A 27 14.06 23.92 12.44
N GLY A 28 13.30 24.30 11.41
CA GLY A 28 11.90 23.89 11.28
C GLY A 28 11.73 22.38 11.24
N THR A 29 12.57 21.68 10.52
CA THR A 29 12.60 20.20 10.46
C THR A 29 12.96 19.60 11.83
N ALA A 30 13.93 20.14 12.52
CA ALA A 30 14.32 19.68 13.86
C ALA A 30 13.18 19.84 14.86
N VAL A 31 12.54 21.02 14.90
CA VAL A 31 11.42 21.31 15.81
C VAL A 31 10.22 20.40 15.54
N ILE A 32 9.82 20.26 14.27
CA ILE A 32 8.68 19.41 13.91
C ILE A 32 8.98 17.95 14.24
N THR A 33 10.17 17.45 13.89
CA THR A 33 10.55 16.06 14.17
C THR A 33 10.64 15.80 15.67
N PHE A 34 11.21 16.73 16.43
CA PHE A 34 11.29 16.64 17.89
C PHE A 34 9.90 16.62 18.52
N LEU A 35 8.98 17.49 18.10
CA LEU A 35 7.61 17.53 18.59
C LEU A 35 6.84 16.25 18.29
N ILE A 36 7.05 15.65 17.11
CA ILE A 36 6.40 14.40 16.72
C ILE A 36 7.00 13.21 17.49
N LEU A 37 8.33 13.17 17.64
CA LEU A 37 9.01 12.04 18.29
C LEU A 37 8.88 12.07 19.81
N THR A 38 8.71 13.23 20.42
CA THR A 38 8.56 13.34 21.88
C THR A 38 7.44 12.45 22.43
N PRO A 39 6.18 12.52 21.96
CA PRO A 39 5.12 11.66 22.48
C PRO A 39 5.27 10.18 22.11
N ILE A 40 6.03 9.86 21.05
CA ILE A 40 6.13 8.51 20.51
C ILE A 40 7.30 7.74 21.12
N VAL A 41 8.43 8.41 21.35
CA VAL A 41 9.71 7.77 21.68
C VAL A 41 10.23 8.15 23.05
N ALA A 42 9.84 9.35 23.57
CA ALA A 42 10.40 9.87 24.83
C ALA A 42 10.00 9.06 26.06
N TYR A 43 8.85 8.39 26.02
CA TYR A 43 8.30 7.66 27.16
C TYR A 43 7.92 6.25 26.76
N GLU A 44 8.43 5.26 27.50
CA GLU A 44 8.02 3.87 27.40
C GLU A 44 7.35 3.43 28.70
N THR A 45 6.23 2.73 28.55
CA THR A 45 5.51 2.16 29.67
C THR A 45 5.96 0.72 29.90
N ILE A 46 6.65 0.45 30.99
CA ILE A 46 7.11 -0.88 31.36
C ILE A 46 6.22 -1.41 32.51
N MET A 47 5.73 -2.63 32.33
CA MET A 47 4.99 -3.32 33.40
C MET A 47 5.99 -4.02 34.31
N ASN A 48 6.16 -3.48 35.50
CA ASN A 48 7.00 -4.08 36.52
C ASN A 48 6.12 -4.49 37.71
N GLN A 49 6.08 -5.80 38.04
CA GLN A 49 5.34 -6.39 39.13
C GLN A 49 3.88 -5.93 39.31
N GLY A 50 3.15 -5.71 38.15
CA GLY A 50 1.75 -5.28 38.20
C GLY A 50 1.53 -3.78 38.33
N THR A 51 2.60 -2.98 38.39
CA THR A 51 2.54 -1.51 38.31
C THR A 51 3.12 -1.00 37.00
N LEU A 52 2.46 0.00 36.39
CA LEU A 52 2.94 0.65 35.19
C LEU A 52 3.99 1.69 35.60
N LEU A 53 5.23 1.50 35.18
CA LEU A 53 6.31 2.47 35.34
C LEU A 53 6.58 3.14 33.96
N ILE A 54 6.77 4.45 33.98
CA ILE A 54 7.11 5.23 32.80
C ILE A 54 8.62 5.46 32.83
N GLU A 55 9.35 4.85 31.90
CA GLU A 55 10.78 5.14 31.68
C GLU A 55 10.95 6.21 30.61
N SER A 56 11.85 7.18 30.88
CA SER A 56 12.16 8.25 29.93
C SER A 56 13.36 7.86 29.04
N ARG A 57 13.15 7.94 27.71
CA ARG A 57 14.18 7.58 26.68
C ARG A 57 14.54 8.75 25.79
N TRP A 58 14.84 9.89 26.35
CA TRP A 58 15.20 11.11 25.62
C TRP A 58 16.35 10.95 24.65
N GLY A 59 17.31 10.04 24.92
CA GLY A 59 18.43 9.78 24.03
C GLY A 59 18.00 9.35 22.63
N TRP A 60 16.95 8.55 22.51
CA TRP A 60 16.43 8.11 21.21
C TRP A 60 15.71 9.24 20.46
N VAL A 61 15.01 10.14 21.15
CA VAL A 61 14.39 11.32 20.52
C VAL A 61 15.45 12.21 19.89
N PHE A 62 16.56 12.49 20.61
CA PHE A 62 17.64 13.29 20.06
C PHE A 62 18.35 12.58 18.92
N LEU A 63 18.58 11.27 19.01
CA LEU A 63 19.21 10.49 17.94
C LEU A 63 18.39 10.52 16.64
N PHE A 64 17.10 10.23 16.71
CA PHE A 64 16.23 10.23 15.53
C PHE A 64 16.03 11.64 14.96
N THR A 65 15.95 12.67 15.82
CA THR A 65 15.92 14.06 15.37
C THR A 65 17.21 14.43 14.62
N ALA A 66 18.37 14.04 15.15
CA ALA A 66 19.65 14.27 14.50
C ALA A 66 19.75 13.55 13.15
N ILE A 67 19.32 12.28 13.07
CA ILE A 67 19.29 11.51 11.82
C ILE A 67 18.40 12.20 10.78
N THR A 68 17.22 12.70 11.18
CA THR A 68 16.30 13.39 10.27
C THR A 68 16.88 14.71 9.76
N VAL A 69 17.50 15.48 10.64
CA VAL A 69 18.16 16.76 10.26
C VAL A 69 19.33 16.51 9.32
N VAL A 70 20.18 15.51 9.61
CA VAL A 70 21.28 15.11 8.73
C VAL A 70 20.75 14.61 7.38
N GLY A 71 19.71 13.79 7.38
CA GLY A 71 19.05 13.34 6.15
C GLY A 71 18.51 14.50 5.33
N ARG A 72 17.88 15.49 5.98
CA ARG A 72 17.39 16.71 5.34
C ARG A 72 18.52 17.55 4.75
N LEU A 73 19.62 17.70 5.50
CA LEU A 73 20.83 18.37 5.03
C LEU A 73 21.43 17.69 3.80
N LEU A 74 21.54 16.36 3.83
CA LEU A 74 22.01 15.58 2.69
C LEU A 74 21.10 15.74 1.47
N LEU A 75 19.79 15.72 1.66
CA LEU A 75 18.83 15.99 0.59
C LEU A 75 19.00 17.40 0.02
N HIS A 76 19.21 18.39 0.87
CA HIS A 76 19.48 19.76 0.42
C HIS A 76 20.78 19.84 -0.38
N LEU A 77 21.87 19.23 0.09
CA LEU A 77 23.17 19.27 -0.56
C LEU A 77 23.21 18.47 -1.87
N PHE A 78 22.54 17.31 -1.93
CA PHE A 78 22.63 16.41 -3.08
C PHE A 78 21.48 16.49 -4.07
N VAL A 79 20.28 16.93 -3.63
CA VAL A 79 19.06 16.88 -4.46
C VAL A 79 18.49 18.26 -4.77
N TRP A 80 18.50 19.22 -3.83
CA TRP A 80 17.77 20.49 -3.97
C TRP A 80 18.63 21.71 -4.33
N GLN A 81 19.93 21.61 -4.32
CA GLN A 81 20.84 22.70 -4.74
C GLN A 81 20.80 23.01 -6.25
N ARG A 82 19.76 22.58 -6.96
CA ARG A 82 19.62 22.88 -8.37
C ARG A 82 18.58 23.97 -8.58
N ALA A 83 19.06 25.09 -9.09
CA ALA A 83 18.26 26.22 -9.52
C ALA A 83 17.06 25.80 -10.38
N PRO A 84 15.86 26.37 -10.17
CA PRO A 84 14.76 26.18 -11.10
C PRO A 84 15.10 26.89 -12.43
N SER A 85 15.29 26.11 -13.48
CA SER A 85 15.39 26.62 -14.84
C SER A 85 14.09 27.33 -15.21
N PRO A 86 14.15 28.52 -15.85
CA PRO A 86 12.95 29.24 -16.28
C PRO A 86 12.18 28.40 -17.31
N LYS A 87 10.87 28.35 -17.14
CA LYS A 87 9.92 27.65 -17.99
C LYS A 87 9.90 28.33 -19.36
N THR A 88 10.67 27.84 -20.31
CA THR A 88 10.44 28.05 -21.72
C THR A 88 10.04 26.70 -22.32
N ALA A 89 8.86 26.69 -22.91
CA ALA A 89 8.33 25.55 -23.65
C ALA A 89 9.20 25.29 -24.87
N SER A 90 10.08 24.31 -24.78
CA SER A 90 10.65 23.62 -25.93
C SER A 90 11.28 22.32 -25.44
N ALA A 91 10.79 21.21 -25.98
CA ALA A 91 11.24 19.87 -25.64
C ALA A 91 12.65 19.64 -26.21
N ALA A 92 13.66 19.72 -25.33
CA ALA A 92 14.94 19.07 -25.53
C ALA A 92 15.37 18.40 -24.21
N PRO A 93 16.01 17.22 -24.20
CA PRO A 93 16.42 16.55 -22.97
C PRO A 93 17.47 17.40 -22.25
N SER A 94 17.14 17.87 -21.04
CA SER A 94 18.04 18.70 -20.23
C SER A 94 19.28 17.88 -19.83
N LYS A 95 20.41 18.15 -20.46
CA LYS A 95 21.73 17.80 -19.98
C LYS A 95 21.99 18.57 -18.69
N GLY A 96 21.84 17.94 -17.54
CA GLY A 96 22.12 18.58 -16.25
C GLY A 96 21.64 17.89 -14.98
N GLU A 97 21.07 16.67 -15.06
CA GLU A 97 20.86 15.87 -13.86
C GLU A 97 22.22 15.31 -13.40
N SER A 98 22.55 15.48 -12.09
CA SER A 98 23.75 14.80 -11.57
C SER A 98 23.60 13.31 -11.76
N ALA A 99 24.64 12.62 -12.17
CA ALA A 99 24.66 11.16 -12.31
C ALA A 99 24.13 10.44 -11.06
N ALA A 100 24.35 10.99 -9.86
CA ALA A 100 23.82 10.48 -8.61
C ALA A 100 22.28 10.60 -8.49
N GLY A 101 21.68 11.74 -8.87
CA GLY A 101 20.22 11.92 -8.82
C GLY A 101 19.49 11.08 -9.87
N ALA A 102 20.05 10.97 -11.07
CA ALA A 102 19.53 10.11 -12.11
C ALA A 102 19.66 8.62 -11.74
N SER A 103 20.77 8.22 -11.13
CA SER A 103 21.00 6.87 -10.61
C SER A 103 20.08 6.54 -9.44
N PHE A 104 19.89 7.46 -8.48
CA PHE A 104 18.95 7.28 -7.38
C PHE A 104 17.52 7.09 -7.89
N ARG A 105 17.09 7.91 -8.84
CA ARG A 105 15.76 7.83 -9.43
C ARG A 105 15.56 6.54 -10.25
N LYS A 106 16.59 6.11 -10.97
CA LYS A 106 16.59 4.85 -11.71
C LYS A 106 16.53 3.65 -10.77
N ASN A 107 17.23 3.72 -9.63
CA ASN A 107 17.35 2.62 -8.67
C ASN A 107 16.38 2.74 -7.48
N PHE A 108 15.51 3.76 -7.44
CA PHE A 108 14.59 3.99 -6.32
C PHE A 108 13.74 2.77 -5.98
N ASN A 109 13.18 2.10 -6.99
CA ASN A 109 12.40 0.87 -6.79
C ASN A 109 13.27 -0.27 -6.22
N THR A 110 14.51 -0.37 -6.66
CA THR A 110 15.46 -1.37 -6.16
C THR A 110 15.86 -1.07 -4.71
N ILE A 111 16.07 0.19 -4.36
CA ILE A 111 16.36 0.62 -3.00
C ILE A 111 15.18 0.31 -2.06
N LEU A 112 13.96 0.62 -2.50
CA LEU A 112 12.74 0.32 -1.74
C LEU A 112 12.57 -1.20 -1.54
N PHE A 113 12.86 -1.99 -2.56
CA PHE A 113 12.81 -3.45 -2.48
C PHE A 113 13.85 -4.00 -1.50
N VAL A 114 15.11 -3.55 -1.59
CA VAL A 114 16.19 -3.96 -0.67
C VAL A 114 15.86 -3.54 0.76
N PHE A 115 15.32 -2.34 0.94
CA PHE A 115 14.86 -1.88 2.26
C PHE A 115 13.75 -2.78 2.81
N ALA A 116 12.74 -3.11 2.01
CA ALA A 116 11.67 -4.01 2.42
C ALA A 116 12.20 -5.42 2.76
N LEU A 117 13.21 -5.91 2.03
CA LEU A 117 13.84 -7.21 2.31
C LEU A 117 14.62 -7.20 3.63
N LEU A 118 15.29 -6.11 3.95
CA LEU A 118 16.12 -5.98 5.16
C LEU A 118 15.32 -5.52 6.39
N LEU A 119 14.09 -5.03 6.20
CA LEU A 119 13.28 -4.44 7.27
C LEU A 119 13.12 -5.35 8.51
N PRO A 120 12.81 -6.66 8.42
CA PRO A 120 12.64 -7.49 9.60
C PRO A 120 13.95 -7.64 10.38
N PHE A 121 15.11 -7.65 9.72
CA PHE A 121 16.41 -7.66 10.42
C PHE A 121 16.66 -6.33 11.13
N ILE A 122 16.34 -5.20 10.48
CA ILE A 122 16.47 -3.87 11.10
C ILE A 122 15.60 -3.78 12.35
N LEU A 123 14.34 -4.23 12.26
CA LEU A 123 13.41 -4.21 13.38
C LEU A 123 13.82 -5.16 14.52
N TYR A 124 14.43 -6.28 14.20
CA TYR A 124 14.96 -7.23 15.17
C TYR A 124 16.04 -6.63 16.08
N PHE A 125 16.89 -5.74 15.54
CA PHE A 125 17.94 -5.08 16.31
C PHE A 125 17.45 -3.89 17.15
N ILE A 126 16.19 -3.45 16.97
CA ILE A 126 15.61 -2.36 17.77
C ILE A 126 14.96 -2.96 19.02
N PRO A 127 15.45 -2.66 20.24
CA PRO A 127 14.87 -3.18 21.47
C PRO A 127 13.38 -2.83 21.60
N GLY A 128 12.54 -3.85 21.88
CA GLY A 128 11.09 -3.68 22.04
C GLY A 128 10.27 -3.65 20.73
N TRP A 129 10.92 -3.66 19.57
CA TRP A 129 10.27 -3.68 18.26
C TRP A 129 10.45 -5.00 17.49
N ASP A 130 11.07 -6.00 18.08
CA ASP A 130 11.35 -7.28 17.46
C ASP A 130 10.09 -7.97 16.89
N LYS A 131 9.24 -8.53 17.73
CA LYS A 131 7.99 -9.22 17.32
C LYS A 131 6.91 -8.23 16.88
N ARG A 132 6.76 -7.14 17.65
CA ARG A 132 5.72 -6.14 17.42
C ARG A 132 5.94 -5.37 16.11
N GLY A 133 7.16 -4.91 15.86
CA GLY A 133 7.49 -4.18 14.65
C GLY A 133 7.34 -5.03 13.39
N ILE A 134 7.74 -6.32 13.44
CA ILE A 134 7.56 -7.24 12.30
C ILE A 134 6.08 -7.50 12.07
N ASP A 135 5.28 -7.71 13.12
CA ASP A 135 3.83 -7.91 13.02
C ASP A 135 3.12 -6.69 12.42
N PHE A 136 3.55 -5.50 12.82
CA PHE A 136 3.10 -4.24 12.26
C PHE A 136 3.46 -4.10 10.77
N ALA A 137 4.70 -4.45 10.39
CA ALA A 137 5.14 -4.43 9.00
C ALA A 137 4.34 -5.44 8.13
N ILE A 138 4.00 -6.62 8.67
CA ILE A 138 3.11 -7.59 8.02
C ILE A 138 1.73 -6.96 7.76
N THR A 139 1.18 -6.25 8.73
CA THR A 139 -0.10 -5.56 8.59
C THR A 139 -0.06 -4.51 7.48
N ILE A 140 0.98 -3.68 7.43
CA ILE A 140 1.17 -2.71 6.35
C ILE A 140 1.21 -3.40 4.98
N LEU A 141 1.93 -4.51 4.84
CA LEU A 141 2.02 -5.26 3.57
C LEU A 141 0.67 -5.85 3.13
N ILE A 142 -0.17 -6.31 4.07
CA ILE A 142 -1.55 -6.76 3.78
C ILE A 142 -2.35 -5.60 3.19
N TYR A 143 -2.33 -4.42 3.83
CA TYR A 143 -3.07 -3.26 3.33
C TYR A 143 -2.50 -2.72 2.01
N ILE A 144 -1.19 -2.78 1.79
CA ILE A 144 -0.58 -2.45 0.49
C ILE A 144 -1.12 -3.38 -0.59
N MET A 145 -1.17 -4.69 -0.34
CA MET A 145 -1.66 -5.67 -1.30
C MET A 145 -3.16 -5.46 -1.60
N LEU A 146 -3.99 -5.25 -0.57
CA LEU A 146 -5.40 -4.90 -0.72
C LEU A 146 -5.59 -3.61 -1.51
N ALA A 147 -4.84 -2.57 -1.18
CA ALA A 147 -4.91 -1.28 -1.85
C ALA A 147 -4.44 -1.35 -3.32
N TRP A 148 -3.43 -2.17 -3.65
CA TRP A 148 -3.04 -2.41 -5.03
C TRP A 148 -4.11 -3.16 -5.82
N GLY A 149 -4.80 -4.14 -5.21
CA GLY A 149 -5.95 -4.81 -5.80
C GLY A 149 -7.11 -3.86 -6.09
N LEU A 150 -7.50 -3.06 -5.10
CA LEU A 150 -8.54 -2.03 -5.27
C LEU A 150 -8.12 -0.96 -6.30
N ASN A 151 -6.85 -0.60 -6.36
CA ASN A 151 -6.33 0.39 -7.31
C ASN A 151 -6.47 -0.05 -8.78
N ILE A 152 -6.60 -1.34 -9.07
CA ILE A 152 -6.93 -1.81 -10.44
C ILE A 152 -8.35 -1.36 -10.79
N VAL A 153 -9.30 -1.54 -9.87
CA VAL A 153 -10.71 -1.21 -10.09
C VAL A 153 -10.93 0.31 -10.07
N VAL A 154 -10.51 0.96 -8.99
CA VAL A 154 -10.75 2.40 -8.77
C VAL A 154 -9.73 3.26 -9.51
N GLY A 155 -8.45 2.91 -9.41
CA GLY A 155 -7.36 3.72 -9.92
C GLY A 155 -7.13 3.61 -11.42
N LEU A 156 -7.20 2.41 -12.00
CA LEU A 156 -6.96 2.18 -13.42
C LEU A 156 -8.26 2.17 -14.25
N ALA A 157 -9.29 1.46 -13.79
CA ALA A 157 -10.55 1.37 -14.54
C ALA A 157 -11.55 2.49 -14.20
N GLY A 158 -11.34 3.25 -13.12
CA GLY A 158 -12.20 4.37 -12.73
C GLY A 158 -13.56 3.95 -12.17
N LEU A 159 -13.67 2.72 -11.65
CA LEU A 159 -14.89 2.15 -11.11
C LEU A 159 -14.85 2.23 -9.58
N LEU A 160 -15.68 3.10 -8.98
CA LEU A 160 -15.69 3.27 -7.54
C LEU A 160 -16.28 2.03 -6.87
N ASP A 161 -15.50 1.35 -6.04
CA ASP A 161 -15.88 0.14 -5.31
C ASP A 161 -15.72 0.37 -3.80
N LEU A 162 -16.85 0.36 -3.08
CA LEU A 162 -16.93 0.47 -1.62
C LEU A 162 -17.16 -0.88 -0.94
N GLY A 163 -17.36 -1.93 -1.71
CA GLY A 163 -17.58 -3.29 -1.22
C GLY A 163 -16.37 -4.20 -1.29
N TYR A 164 -15.18 -3.65 -1.47
CA TYR A 164 -13.95 -4.43 -1.71
C TYR A 164 -13.61 -5.43 -0.59
N VAL A 165 -14.01 -5.11 0.65
CA VAL A 165 -13.86 -6.02 1.80
C VAL A 165 -14.57 -7.36 1.60
N ALA A 166 -15.61 -7.42 0.76
CA ALA A 166 -16.30 -8.67 0.42
C ALA A 166 -15.34 -9.69 -0.23
N PHE A 167 -14.48 -9.26 -1.15
CA PHE A 167 -13.51 -10.15 -1.79
C PHE A 167 -12.42 -10.60 -0.82
N TYR A 168 -12.05 -9.74 0.10
CA TYR A 168 -11.17 -10.07 1.23
C TYR A 168 -11.80 -11.14 2.14
N ALA A 169 -13.09 -10.99 2.46
CA ALA A 169 -13.85 -11.96 3.24
C ALA A 169 -13.99 -13.31 2.51
N VAL A 170 -14.34 -13.30 1.21
CA VAL A 170 -14.42 -14.52 0.40
C VAL A 170 -13.10 -15.28 0.40
N GLY A 171 -11.96 -14.59 0.26
CA GLY A 171 -10.64 -15.22 0.33
C GLY A 171 -10.34 -15.85 1.69
N ALA A 172 -10.66 -15.14 2.78
CA ALA A 172 -10.45 -15.60 4.14
C ALA A 172 -11.32 -16.83 4.48
N TYR A 173 -12.61 -16.77 4.14
CA TYR A 173 -13.52 -17.89 4.36
C TYR A 173 -13.25 -19.07 3.42
N ALA A 174 -12.84 -18.84 2.18
CA ALA A 174 -12.38 -19.90 1.30
C ALA A 174 -11.20 -20.65 1.91
N TYR A 175 -10.22 -19.91 2.45
CA TYR A 175 -9.13 -20.53 3.19
C TYR A 175 -9.63 -21.30 4.41
N ALA A 176 -10.45 -20.67 5.26
CA ALA A 176 -10.97 -21.30 6.47
C ALA A 176 -11.70 -22.61 6.17
N LEU A 177 -12.69 -22.59 5.27
CA LEU A 177 -13.51 -23.76 4.95
C LEU A 177 -12.72 -24.87 4.25
N LEU A 178 -11.89 -24.52 3.28
CA LEU A 178 -11.10 -25.51 2.55
C LEU A 178 -10.09 -26.19 3.45
N THR A 179 -9.44 -25.47 4.38
CA THR A 179 -8.41 -26.04 5.24
C THR A 179 -8.95 -26.81 6.44
N THR A 180 -10.13 -26.41 6.96
CA THR A 180 -10.67 -27.07 8.18
C THR A 180 -11.66 -28.17 7.88
N VAL A 181 -12.41 -28.07 6.76
CA VAL A 181 -13.50 -29.01 6.46
C VAL A 181 -13.15 -29.87 5.24
N TYR A 182 -12.88 -29.26 4.09
CA TYR A 182 -12.86 -29.99 2.82
C TYR A 182 -11.56 -30.73 2.58
N LEU A 183 -10.39 -30.12 2.79
CA LEU A 183 -9.10 -30.79 2.54
C LEU A 183 -8.89 -31.99 3.46
N PRO A 184 -9.11 -31.89 4.79
CA PRO A 184 -9.00 -33.06 5.67
C PRO A 184 -9.97 -34.19 5.28
N HIS A 185 -11.19 -33.83 4.85
CA HIS A 185 -12.18 -34.81 4.43
C HIS A 185 -11.81 -35.53 3.13
N TRP A 186 -11.21 -34.84 2.14
CA TRP A 186 -10.88 -35.42 0.83
C TRP A 186 -9.53 -36.13 0.79
N PHE A 187 -8.53 -35.57 1.49
CA PHE A 187 -7.12 -36.02 1.39
C PHE A 187 -6.53 -36.46 2.71
N GLY A 188 -7.30 -36.42 3.81
CA GLY A 188 -6.82 -36.71 5.15
C GLY A 188 -6.07 -35.56 5.80
N GLU A 189 -5.76 -35.71 7.10
CA GLU A 189 -5.14 -34.66 7.90
C GLU A 189 -3.68 -34.34 7.48
N GLY A 190 -2.99 -35.24 6.79
CA GLY A 190 -1.62 -35.04 6.32
C GLY A 190 -1.43 -33.88 5.32
N VAL A 191 -2.52 -33.42 4.71
CA VAL A 191 -2.50 -32.26 3.78
C VAL A 191 -2.60 -30.92 4.48
N VAL A 192 -3.09 -30.88 5.73
CA VAL A 192 -3.30 -29.63 6.49
C VAL A 192 -2.03 -28.76 6.56
N PRO A 193 -0.84 -29.31 6.80
CA PRO A 193 0.40 -28.50 6.79
C PRO A 193 0.70 -27.82 5.45
N TRP A 194 0.25 -28.40 4.33
CA TRP A 194 0.43 -27.85 2.97
C TRP A 194 -0.75 -27.01 2.49
N ALA A 195 -1.81 -26.95 3.29
CA ALA A 195 -3.09 -26.35 2.90
C ALA A 195 -2.94 -24.90 2.43
N PHE A 196 -2.10 -24.08 3.06
CA PHE A 196 -1.91 -22.69 2.67
C PHE A 196 -1.50 -22.54 1.20
N TYR A 197 -0.53 -23.33 0.75
CA TYR A 197 0.01 -23.23 -0.62
C TYR A 197 -0.98 -23.70 -1.68
N ILE A 198 -1.80 -24.72 -1.33
CA ILE A 198 -2.81 -25.28 -2.22
C ILE A 198 -4.03 -24.37 -2.28
N VAL A 199 -4.48 -23.86 -1.14
CA VAL A 199 -5.72 -23.08 -1.04
C VAL A 199 -5.55 -21.65 -1.52
N LEU A 200 -4.37 -21.05 -1.36
CA LEU A 200 -4.13 -19.66 -1.75
C LEU A 200 -4.57 -19.37 -3.21
N PRO A 201 -4.12 -20.11 -4.24
CA PRO A 201 -4.56 -19.88 -5.61
C PRO A 201 -6.07 -20.15 -5.81
N ILE A 202 -6.63 -21.14 -5.12
CA ILE A 202 -8.05 -21.48 -5.19
C ILE A 202 -8.90 -20.33 -4.60
N ALA A 203 -8.52 -19.83 -3.46
CA ALA A 203 -9.21 -18.71 -2.81
C ALA A 203 -9.15 -17.42 -3.65
N GLY A 204 -7.99 -17.16 -4.30
CA GLY A 204 -7.91 -16.06 -5.26
C GLY A 204 -8.82 -16.27 -6.47
N ALA A 205 -8.91 -17.49 -7.00
CA ALA A 205 -9.80 -17.82 -8.11
C ALA A 205 -11.28 -17.68 -7.70
N LEU A 206 -11.65 -18.14 -6.50
CA LEU A 206 -12.99 -17.97 -5.96
C LEU A 206 -13.35 -16.50 -5.75
N ALA A 207 -12.43 -15.70 -5.22
CA ALA A 207 -12.64 -14.26 -5.10
C ALA A 207 -12.79 -13.59 -6.48
N ALA A 208 -12.00 -14.00 -7.47
CA ALA A 208 -12.13 -13.52 -8.86
C ALA A 208 -13.50 -13.89 -9.45
N LEU A 209 -13.97 -15.12 -9.24
CA LEU A 209 -15.29 -15.56 -9.65
C LEU A 209 -16.40 -14.70 -9.02
N TRP A 210 -16.32 -14.45 -7.71
CA TRP A 210 -17.22 -13.52 -7.02
C TRP A 210 -17.13 -12.10 -7.59
N GLY A 211 -15.93 -11.63 -7.94
CA GLY A 211 -15.74 -10.35 -8.62
C GLY A 211 -16.49 -10.26 -9.96
N VAL A 212 -16.52 -11.35 -10.73
CA VAL A 212 -17.30 -11.43 -11.96
C VAL A 212 -18.80 -11.47 -11.66
N ILE A 213 -19.24 -12.30 -10.71
CA ILE A 213 -20.66 -12.44 -10.33
C ILE A 213 -21.22 -11.09 -9.86
N LEU A 214 -20.51 -10.39 -8.98
CA LEU A 214 -20.91 -9.07 -8.48
C LEU A 214 -20.76 -7.98 -9.54
N GLY A 215 -19.73 -8.05 -10.36
CA GLY A 215 -19.47 -7.10 -11.44
C GLY A 215 -20.60 -7.09 -12.48
N PHE A 216 -21.18 -8.26 -12.80
CA PHE A 216 -22.17 -8.38 -13.87
C PHE A 216 -23.43 -7.49 -13.68
N PRO A 217 -24.16 -7.53 -12.54
CA PRO A 217 -25.31 -6.64 -12.32
C PRO A 217 -24.91 -5.17 -12.20
N VAL A 218 -23.70 -4.90 -11.71
CA VAL A 218 -23.19 -3.55 -11.41
C VAL A 218 -22.72 -2.82 -12.67
N LEU A 219 -22.43 -3.55 -13.76
CA LEU A 219 -21.90 -2.97 -15.03
C LEU A 219 -22.80 -1.90 -15.67
N ARG A 220 -24.12 -1.92 -15.37
CA ARG A 220 -25.08 -0.95 -15.91
C ARG A 220 -25.08 0.37 -15.15
N LEU A 221 -24.48 0.39 -13.95
CA LEU A 221 -24.46 1.55 -13.07
C LEU A 221 -23.20 2.39 -13.32
N ARG A 222 -23.30 3.68 -13.02
CA ARG A 222 -22.20 4.65 -13.21
C ARG A 222 -22.06 5.54 -11.98
N GLY A 223 -20.83 6.01 -11.77
CA GLY A 223 -20.53 6.98 -10.72
C GLY A 223 -20.95 6.50 -9.33
N ASP A 224 -21.67 7.34 -8.59
CA ASP A 224 -22.04 7.11 -7.20
C ASP A 224 -23.02 5.94 -7.01
N TYR A 225 -23.88 5.67 -8.01
CA TYR A 225 -24.76 4.50 -7.94
C TYR A 225 -24.01 3.17 -7.94
N LEU A 226 -22.89 3.13 -8.65
CA LEU A 226 -21.99 1.98 -8.63
C LEU A 226 -21.43 1.77 -7.22
N ALA A 227 -20.97 2.83 -6.57
CA ALA A 227 -20.42 2.78 -5.22
C ALA A 227 -21.43 2.32 -4.17
N ILE A 228 -22.68 2.82 -4.24
CA ILE A 228 -23.74 2.44 -3.32
C ILE A 228 -24.09 0.96 -3.45
N VAL A 229 -24.15 0.46 -4.68
CA VAL A 229 -24.48 -0.95 -4.92
C VAL A 229 -23.33 -1.88 -4.53
N THR A 230 -22.06 -1.53 -4.77
CA THR A 230 -20.93 -2.33 -4.31
C THR A 230 -20.85 -2.36 -2.78
N LEU A 231 -21.14 -1.25 -2.09
CA LEU A 231 -21.28 -1.21 -0.64
C LEU A 231 -22.38 -2.17 -0.15
N ALA A 232 -23.55 -2.11 -0.77
CA ALA A 232 -24.67 -3.00 -0.42
C ALA A 232 -24.28 -4.48 -0.59
N PHE A 233 -23.58 -4.84 -1.66
CA PHE A 233 -23.07 -6.20 -1.85
C PHE A 233 -22.05 -6.59 -0.77
N GLY A 234 -21.17 -5.68 -0.36
CA GLY A 234 -20.25 -5.91 0.76
C GLY A 234 -20.99 -6.30 2.04
N GLU A 235 -22.03 -5.52 2.40
CA GLU A 235 -22.87 -5.80 3.57
C GLU A 235 -23.72 -7.06 3.41
N ILE A 236 -24.24 -7.36 2.21
CA ILE A 236 -24.98 -8.60 1.95
C ILE A 236 -24.07 -9.81 2.19
N ILE A 237 -22.82 -9.81 1.69
CA ILE A 237 -21.89 -10.91 1.94
C ILE A 237 -21.62 -11.06 3.43
N ARG A 238 -21.38 -9.96 4.15
CA ARG A 238 -21.20 -9.98 5.61
C ARG A 238 -22.41 -10.58 6.33
N LEU A 239 -23.62 -10.16 5.96
CA LEU A 239 -24.86 -10.70 6.54
C LEU A 239 -25.05 -12.19 6.21
N VAL A 240 -24.69 -12.62 5.00
CA VAL A 240 -24.71 -14.05 4.63
C VAL A 240 -23.73 -14.82 5.51
N LEU A 241 -22.51 -14.33 5.72
CA LEU A 241 -21.51 -14.97 6.58
C LEU A 241 -21.99 -15.07 8.04
N ILE A 242 -22.72 -14.10 8.55
CA ILE A 242 -23.28 -14.10 9.91
C ILE A 242 -24.44 -15.10 10.02
N ASN A 243 -25.34 -15.14 9.03
CA ASN A 243 -26.59 -15.88 9.14
C ASN A 243 -26.51 -17.33 8.64
N TRP A 244 -25.52 -17.67 7.82
CA TRP A 244 -25.36 -19.04 7.28
C TRP A 244 -24.59 -19.93 8.26
N PHE A 245 -25.17 -20.11 9.43
CA PHE A 245 -24.52 -20.69 10.60
C PHE A 245 -23.91 -22.07 10.37
N TRP A 246 -24.60 -22.98 9.71
CA TRP A 246 -24.11 -24.35 9.49
C TRP A 246 -22.96 -24.43 8.46
N PHE A 247 -22.72 -23.39 7.66
CA PHE A 247 -21.65 -23.35 6.68
C PHE A 247 -20.45 -22.53 7.17
N THR A 248 -20.70 -21.35 7.73
CA THR A 248 -19.67 -20.38 8.13
C THR A 248 -19.41 -20.32 9.64
N ASN A 249 -20.17 -21.10 10.43
CA ASN A 249 -20.23 -21.02 11.88
C ASN A 249 -20.70 -19.64 12.41
N GLY A 250 -21.24 -18.80 11.52
CA GLY A 250 -21.81 -17.49 11.84
C GLY A 250 -20.89 -16.58 12.66
N PRO A 251 -21.44 -15.89 13.70
CA PRO A 251 -20.65 -14.98 14.56
C PRO A 251 -19.55 -15.65 15.37
N GLN A 252 -19.64 -16.98 15.60
CA GLN A 252 -18.65 -17.72 16.38
C GLN A 252 -17.31 -17.84 15.65
N GLY A 253 -17.31 -17.68 14.32
CA GLY A 253 -16.12 -17.76 13.49
C GLY A 253 -15.53 -19.17 13.37
N ILE A 254 -14.44 -19.29 12.67
CA ILE A 254 -13.76 -20.55 12.36
C ILE A 254 -12.31 -20.46 12.81
N ASN A 255 -11.84 -21.41 13.61
CA ASN A 255 -10.43 -21.58 13.91
C ASN A 255 -9.73 -22.22 12.71
N VAL A 256 -8.61 -21.64 12.30
CA VAL A 256 -7.94 -21.95 11.05
C VAL A 256 -6.49 -22.37 11.35
N PRO A 257 -5.96 -23.41 10.69
CA PRO A 257 -4.56 -23.78 10.85
C PRO A 257 -3.64 -22.63 10.38
N LYS A 258 -2.61 -22.35 11.18
CA LYS A 258 -1.60 -21.33 10.85
C LYS A 258 -0.68 -21.82 9.75
N ILE A 259 -0.03 -20.89 9.07
CA ILE A 259 0.95 -21.18 8.03
C ILE A 259 2.11 -21.99 8.62
N THR A 260 2.51 -23.05 7.94
CA THR A 260 3.68 -23.87 8.26
C THR A 260 4.80 -23.59 7.26
N PHE A 261 6.03 -23.89 7.64
CA PHE A 261 7.16 -23.85 6.71
C PHE A 261 7.22 -25.18 5.92
N PHE A 262 6.63 -25.21 4.72
CA PHE A 262 6.59 -26.38 3.85
C PHE A 262 6.25 -27.68 4.58
N GLY A 263 5.22 -27.64 5.44
CA GLY A 263 4.77 -28.78 6.23
C GLY A 263 5.29 -28.84 7.66
N LEU A 264 6.32 -28.07 8.01
CA LEU A 264 6.89 -28.01 9.36
C LEU A 264 6.18 -26.92 10.19
N PRO A 265 5.51 -27.25 11.30
CA PRO A 265 4.85 -26.26 12.14
C PRO A 265 5.87 -25.46 12.98
N PHE A 266 5.55 -24.20 13.27
CA PHE A 266 6.35 -23.35 14.16
C PHE A 266 5.97 -23.55 15.62
N ASN A 267 6.05 -24.80 16.11
CA ASN A 267 5.80 -25.17 17.50
C ASN A 267 7.07 -25.74 18.14
N ALA A 268 6.99 -26.02 19.44
CA ALA A 268 8.10 -26.61 20.20
C ALA A 268 8.12 -28.16 20.14
N SER A 269 7.38 -28.80 19.22
CA SER A 269 7.38 -30.26 19.06
C SER A 269 8.64 -30.74 18.36
N ASP A 270 8.94 -32.04 18.52
CA ASP A 270 10.09 -32.71 17.87
C ASP A 270 9.99 -32.73 16.35
N GLU A 271 8.78 -32.58 15.79
CA GLU A 271 8.51 -32.48 14.35
C GLU A 271 8.44 -31.00 13.88
N GLY A 272 8.72 -30.05 14.76
CA GLY A 272 8.65 -28.61 14.48
C GLY A 272 9.84 -28.11 13.67
N PHE A 273 9.67 -26.90 13.09
CA PHE A 273 10.73 -26.19 12.36
C PHE A 273 12.03 -26.09 13.16
N ALA A 274 11.96 -25.74 14.46
CA ALA A 274 13.12 -25.56 15.33
C ALA A 274 13.88 -26.88 15.52
N ALA A 275 13.19 -27.99 15.72
CA ALA A 275 13.78 -29.32 15.90
C ALA A 275 14.44 -29.81 14.60
N PHE A 276 13.81 -29.59 13.45
CA PHE A 276 14.36 -29.97 12.13
C PHE A 276 15.69 -29.28 11.83
N PHE A 277 15.83 -27.98 12.19
CA PHE A 277 17.06 -27.21 11.96
C PHE A 277 18.02 -27.23 13.15
N GLY A 278 17.70 -27.92 14.23
CA GLY A 278 18.54 -27.99 15.45
C GLY A 278 18.70 -26.64 16.17
N ILE A 279 17.73 -25.74 16.05
CA ILE A 279 17.79 -24.37 16.60
C ILE A 279 16.86 -24.29 17.82
N ALA A 280 17.20 -23.44 18.79
CA ALA A 280 16.30 -23.17 19.92
C ALA A 280 14.97 -22.60 19.43
N HIS A 281 13.86 -23.10 19.97
CA HIS A 281 12.52 -22.63 19.58
C HIS A 281 12.33 -21.16 19.99
N ASP A 282 12.12 -20.28 19.00
CA ASP A 282 11.67 -18.90 19.19
C ASP A 282 10.49 -18.61 18.25
N ARG A 283 9.45 -17.99 18.79
CA ARG A 283 8.28 -17.53 18.02
C ARG A 283 8.64 -16.52 16.93
N ILE A 284 9.79 -15.87 17.03
CA ILE A 284 10.24 -14.87 16.08
C ILE A 284 10.42 -15.44 14.68
N TYR A 285 10.83 -16.71 14.54
CA TYR A 285 10.98 -17.37 13.23
C TYR A 285 9.67 -17.43 12.45
N SER A 286 8.54 -17.61 13.14
CA SER A 286 7.21 -17.55 12.53
C SER A 286 6.89 -16.16 11.97
N TYR A 287 7.24 -15.08 12.69
CA TYR A 287 7.02 -13.71 12.22
C TYR A 287 7.91 -13.38 11.01
N PHE A 288 9.18 -13.78 11.02
CA PHE A 288 10.07 -13.62 9.88
C PHE A 288 9.49 -14.34 8.65
N TYR A 289 9.07 -15.57 8.82
CA TYR A 289 8.52 -16.35 7.73
C TYR A 289 7.23 -15.72 7.17
N LEU A 290 6.29 -15.35 8.04
CA LEU A 290 5.06 -14.67 7.64
C LEU A 290 5.34 -13.37 6.90
N TYR A 291 6.34 -12.59 7.35
CA TYR A 291 6.74 -11.36 6.67
C TYR A 291 7.23 -11.63 5.25
N TYR A 292 8.10 -12.63 5.03
CA TYR A 292 8.59 -12.94 3.70
C TYR A 292 7.51 -13.51 2.78
N VAL A 293 6.58 -14.28 3.32
CA VAL A 293 5.43 -14.78 2.55
C VAL A 293 4.56 -13.62 2.06
N ILE A 294 4.17 -12.69 2.93
CA ILE A 294 3.36 -11.55 2.50
C ILE A 294 4.15 -10.59 1.59
N LEU A 295 5.44 -10.41 1.82
CA LEU A 295 6.30 -9.63 0.94
C LEU A 295 6.34 -10.24 -0.46
N ALA A 296 6.48 -11.56 -0.58
CA ALA A 296 6.44 -12.27 -1.86
C ALA A 296 5.09 -12.09 -2.58
N LEU A 297 3.97 -12.19 -1.85
CA LEU A 297 2.63 -11.95 -2.38
C LEU A 297 2.42 -10.49 -2.82
N ALA A 298 2.89 -9.53 -2.03
CA ALA A 298 2.83 -8.12 -2.36
C ALA A 298 3.68 -7.81 -3.61
N LEU A 299 4.88 -8.38 -3.72
CA LEU A 299 5.73 -8.25 -4.91
C LEU A 299 5.09 -8.88 -6.14
N LEU A 300 4.47 -10.06 -5.99
CA LEU A 300 3.71 -10.70 -7.08
C LEU A 300 2.60 -9.77 -7.54
N THR A 301 1.83 -9.19 -6.63
CA THR A 301 0.77 -8.22 -6.95
C THR A 301 1.32 -6.99 -7.65
N PHE A 302 2.44 -6.45 -7.19
CA PHE A 302 3.12 -5.31 -7.80
C PHE A 302 3.57 -5.61 -9.24
N ILE A 303 4.25 -6.75 -9.45
CA ILE A 303 4.75 -7.16 -10.75
C ILE A 303 3.57 -7.45 -11.70
N ALA A 304 2.56 -8.16 -11.22
CA ALA A 304 1.36 -8.47 -12.00
C ALA A 304 0.63 -7.20 -12.44
N THR A 305 0.39 -6.26 -11.54
CA THR A 305 -0.29 -4.99 -11.83
C THR A 305 0.52 -4.16 -12.83
N ASN A 306 1.84 -4.05 -12.66
CA ASN A 306 2.70 -3.35 -13.60
C ASN A 306 2.72 -3.98 -14.99
N ARG A 307 2.72 -5.31 -15.05
CA ARG A 307 2.69 -6.04 -16.32
C ARG A 307 1.35 -5.90 -17.02
N LEU A 308 0.24 -6.10 -16.27
CA LEU A 308 -1.13 -5.94 -16.79
C LEU A 308 -1.38 -4.55 -17.33
N ARG A 309 -0.91 -3.52 -16.65
CA ARG A 309 -1.04 -2.12 -17.09
C ARG A 309 -0.44 -1.87 -18.48
N ARG A 310 0.66 -2.56 -18.84
CA ARG A 310 1.33 -2.44 -20.13
C ARG A 310 0.66 -3.27 -21.24
N LEU A 311 -0.18 -4.23 -20.90
CA LEU A 311 -0.92 -5.07 -21.84
C LEU A 311 -2.12 -4.32 -22.42
N PRO A 312 -2.71 -4.82 -23.53
CA PRO A 312 -3.93 -4.23 -24.12
C PRO A 312 -5.07 -4.05 -23.13
N ILE A 313 -5.24 -5.00 -22.19
CA ILE A 313 -6.28 -4.95 -21.15
C ILE A 313 -6.10 -3.76 -20.21
N GLY A 314 -4.88 -3.47 -19.77
CA GLY A 314 -4.60 -2.33 -18.88
C GLY A 314 -4.81 -0.99 -19.60
N ARG A 315 -4.46 -0.93 -20.89
CA ARG A 315 -4.75 0.25 -21.72
C ARG A 315 -6.26 0.45 -21.91
N ALA A 316 -7.02 -0.65 -22.03
CA ALA A 316 -8.47 -0.58 -22.12
C ALA A 316 -9.08 -0.07 -20.80
N TRP A 317 -8.53 -0.45 -19.62
CA TRP A 317 -8.94 0.11 -18.35
C TRP A 317 -8.68 1.62 -18.25
N GLU A 318 -7.48 2.07 -18.62
CA GLU A 318 -7.14 3.50 -18.60
C GLU A 318 -8.02 4.30 -19.59
N ALA A 319 -8.32 3.76 -20.77
CA ALA A 319 -9.22 4.37 -21.73
C ALA A 319 -10.67 4.45 -21.20
N LEU A 320 -11.16 3.36 -20.59
CA LEU A 320 -12.49 3.29 -19.98
C LEU A 320 -12.68 4.35 -18.88
N ARG A 321 -11.64 4.60 -18.10
CA ARG A 321 -11.65 5.61 -17.05
C ARG A 321 -11.78 7.04 -17.60
N GLU A 322 -11.18 7.33 -18.75
CA GLU A 322 -11.25 8.67 -19.37
C GLU A 322 -12.64 8.91 -19.97
N ASP A 323 -13.14 8.00 -20.81
CA ASP A 323 -14.47 8.11 -21.42
C ASP A 323 -15.01 6.76 -21.90
N GLU A 324 -16.10 6.27 -21.25
CA GLU A 324 -16.75 5.01 -21.60
C GLU A 324 -17.42 5.08 -22.97
N ILE A 325 -18.00 6.25 -23.36
CA ILE A 325 -18.72 6.39 -24.62
C ILE A 325 -17.74 6.36 -25.79
N ALA A 326 -16.62 7.06 -25.65
CA ALA A 326 -15.56 7.03 -26.65
C ALA A 326 -14.98 5.61 -26.81
N CYS A 327 -14.79 4.85 -25.73
CA CYS A 327 -14.34 3.47 -25.80
C CYS A 327 -15.29 2.58 -26.62
N ARG A 328 -16.60 2.71 -26.42
CA ARG A 328 -17.60 1.97 -27.20
C ARG A 328 -17.55 2.33 -28.69
N SER A 329 -17.38 3.61 -28.99
CA SER A 329 -17.28 4.08 -30.39
C SER A 329 -16.03 3.55 -31.10
N LEU A 330 -14.94 3.29 -30.33
CA LEU A 330 -13.70 2.70 -30.83
C LEU A 330 -13.70 1.16 -30.85
N GLY A 331 -14.84 0.51 -30.53
CA GLY A 331 -14.97 -0.94 -30.55
C GLY A 331 -14.43 -1.66 -29.32
N ILE A 332 -14.07 -0.95 -28.25
CA ILE A 332 -13.66 -1.56 -26.98
C ILE A 332 -14.90 -2.13 -26.27
N ASN A 333 -14.87 -3.43 -25.96
CA ASN A 333 -15.94 -4.06 -25.18
C ASN A 333 -15.85 -3.61 -23.72
N THR A 334 -16.62 -2.58 -23.36
CA THR A 334 -16.61 -1.98 -22.01
C THR A 334 -17.06 -2.95 -20.92
N THR A 335 -18.00 -3.87 -21.24
CA THR A 335 -18.47 -4.91 -20.32
C THR A 335 -17.35 -5.84 -19.88
N ASN A 336 -16.64 -6.45 -20.84
CA ASN A 336 -15.52 -7.34 -20.53
C ASN A 336 -14.37 -6.59 -19.84
N THR A 337 -14.13 -5.34 -20.24
CA THR A 337 -13.11 -4.50 -19.63
C THR A 337 -13.40 -4.23 -18.14
N LYS A 338 -14.66 -3.92 -17.79
CA LYS A 338 -15.08 -3.74 -16.40
C LYS A 338 -14.97 -5.06 -15.61
N LEU A 339 -15.53 -6.17 -16.16
CA LEU A 339 -15.49 -7.48 -15.50
C LEU A 339 -14.07 -7.95 -15.20
N THR A 340 -13.14 -7.75 -16.13
CA THR A 340 -11.75 -8.13 -15.92
C THR A 340 -11.07 -7.30 -14.84
N ALA A 341 -11.41 -6.01 -14.71
CA ALA A 341 -10.92 -5.17 -13.62
C ALA A 341 -11.43 -5.67 -12.25
N PHE A 342 -12.73 -5.96 -12.14
CA PHE A 342 -13.31 -6.53 -10.92
C PHE A 342 -12.73 -7.90 -10.59
N ALA A 343 -12.63 -8.80 -11.56
CA ALA A 343 -12.11 -10.15 -11.34
C ALA A 343 -10.67 -10.13 -10.83
N ILE A 344 -9.78 -9.35 -11.46
CA ILE A 344 -8.36 -9.30 -11.09
C ILE A 344 -8.18 -8.55 -9.77
N GLY A 345 -8.92 -7.45 -9.56
CA GLY A 345 -8.93 -6.73 -8.28
C GLY A 345 -9.37 -7.63 -7.13
N ALA A 346 -10.48 -8.35 -7.32
CA ALA A 346 -11.02 -9.31 -6.35
C ALA A 346 -10.04 -10.47 -6.06
N MET A 347 -9.35 -10.97 -7.08
CA MET A 347 -8.34 -12.03 -6.92
C MET A 347 -7.25 -11.63 -5.91
N PHE A 348 -6.73 -10.42 -6.01
CA PHE A 348 -5.73 -9.92 -5.05
C PHE A 348 -6.34 -9.70 -3.66
N GLY A 349 -7.60 -9.26 -3.58
CA GLY A 349 -8.35 -9.24 -2.33
C GLY A 349 -8.45 -10.63 -1.68
N GLY A 350 -8.73 -11.66 -2.50
CA GLY A 350 -8.80 -13.06 -2.05
C GLY A 350 -7.46 -13.60 -1.55
N PHE A 351 -6.33 -13.28 -2.21
CA PHE A 351 -5.01 -13.64 -1.72
C PHE A 351 -4.69 -13.00 -0.36
N ALA A 352 -5.01 -11.71 -0.21
CA ALA A 352 -4.84 -11.02 1.06
C ALA A 352 -5.70 -11.63 2.16
N GLY A 353 -6.95 -12.01 1.85
CA GLY A 353 -7.88 -12.65 2.77
C GLY A 353 -7.39 -14.01 3.26
N SER A 354 -6.90 -14.84 2.35
CA SER A 354 -6.33 -16.15 2.69
C SER A 354 -5.10 -16.01 3.59
N PHE A 355 -4.21 -15.06 3.28
CA PHE A 355 -3.04 -14.80 4.10
C PHE A 355 -3.43 -14.28 5.49
N PHE A 356 -4.40 -13.36 5.57
CA PHE A 356 -4.91 -12.83 6.83
C PHE A 356 -5.47 -13.94 7.72
N ALA A 357 -6.33 -14.81 7.15
CA ALA A 357 -6.91 -15.94 7.85
C ALA A 357 -5.83 -16.88 8.41
N ALA A 358 -4.86 -17.23 7.58
CA ALA A 358 -3.75 -18.12 7.94
C ALA A 358 -2.80 -17.52 9.00
N ARG A 359 -2.57 -16.18 8.96
CA ARG A 359 -1.79 -15.45 9.97
C ARG A 359 -2.53 -15.37 11.30
N GLN A 360 -3.81 -14.95 11.25
CA GLN A 360 -4.63 -14.74 12.44
C GLN A 360 -4.92 -16.07 13.17
N GLY A 361 -5.11 -17.17 12.40
CA GLY A 361 -5.52 -18.45 12.94
C GLY A 361 -6.98 -18.50 13.37
N PHE A 362 -7.74 -17.45 13.08
CA PHE A 362 -9.16 -17.31 13.39
C PHE A 362 -9.81 -16.34 12.41
N VAL A 363 -11.00 -16.69 11.92
CA VAL A 363 -11.77 -15.86 10.97
C VAL A 363 -13.18 -15.66 11.51
N SER A 364 -13.60 -14.41 11.62
CA SER A 364 -14.93 -14.00 12.05
C SER A 364 -15.52 -12.99 11.05
N PRO A 365 -16.84 -12.95 10.83
CA PRO A 365 -17.48 -11.93 9.99
C PRO A 365 -17.26 -10.50 10.47
N GLU A 366 -17.01 -10.30 11.76
CA GLU A 366 -16.74 -9.00 12.39
C GLU A 366 -15.44 -8.35 11.88
N SER A 367 -14.52 -9.14 11.30
CA SER A 367 -13.31 -8.60 10.69
C SER A 367 -13.55 -7.95 9.32
N PHE A 368 -14.74 -8.11 8.73
CA PHE A 368 -15.04 -7.67 7.36
C PHE A 368 -16.15 -6.62 7.31
N VAL A 369 -16.00 -5.58 8.10
CA VAL A 369 -16.95 -4.45 8.16
C VAL A 369 -16.63 -3.41 7.09
N PHE A 370 -17.62 -2.58 6.75
CA PHE A 370 -17.48 -1.49 5.76
C PHE A 370 -16.30 -0.56 6.06
N ILE A 371 -15.98 -0.32 7.33
CA ILE A 371 -14.87 0.54 7.73
C ILE A 371 -13.55 0.08 7.12
N GLU A 372 -13.33 -1.24 6.98
CA GLU A 372 -12.14 -1.79 6.32
C GLU A 372 -12.09 -1.44 4.83
N SER A 373 -13.21 -1.51 4.10
CA SER A 373 -13.30 -1.03 2.71
C SER A 373 -12.99 0.45 2.60
N ALA A 374 -13.55 1.27 3.50
CA ALA A 374 -13.31 2.70 3.52
C ALA A 374 -11.85 3.04 3.79
N LEU A 375 -11.19 2.28 4.69
CA LEU A 375 -9.77 2.43 4.98
C LEU A 375 -8.89 2.08 3.77
N ILE A 376 -9.16 0.96 3.11
CA ILE A 376 -8.44 0.55 1.89
C ILE A 376 -8.60 1.61 0.80
N LEU A 377 -9.83 2.12 0.61
CA LEU A 377 -10.09 3.20 -0.35
C LEU A 377 -9.36 4.48 0.03
N ALA A 378 -9.31 4.83 1.33
CA ALA A 378 -8.56 5.98 1.82
C ALA A 378 -7.08 5.88 1.45
N ILE A 379 -6.47 4.71 1.61
CA ILE A 379 -5.08 4.44 1.21
C ILE A 379 -4.90 4.67 -0.29
N VAL A 380 -5.80 4.19 -1.13
CA VAL A 380 -5.73 4.35 -2.59
C VAL A 380 -5.87 5.82 -3.00
N VAL A 381 -6.82 6.53 -2.40
CA VAL A 381 -7.09 7.94 -2.71
C VAL A 381 -5.95 8.84 -2.25
N LEU A 382 -5.47 8.66 -1.01
CA LEU A 382 -4.34 9.42 -0.46
C LEU A 382 -3.03 9.11 -1.19
N GLY A 383 -2.81 7.85 -1.57
CA GLY A 383 -1.66 7.44 -2.36
C GLY A 383 -1.64 8.03 -3.77
N GLY A 384 -2.81 8.30 -4.31
CA GLY A 384 -3.04 8.78 -5.67
C GLY A 384 -3.51 7.67 -6.60
N LEU A 385 -4.69 7.88 -7.19
CA LEU A 385 -5.35 6.92 -8.08
C LEU A 385 -4.46 6.51 -9.26
N GLY A 386 -4.16 5.22 -9.36
CA GLY A 386 -3.28 4.65 -10.40
C GLY A 386 -1.78 4.68 -10.05
N SER A 387 -1.37 5.23 -8.90
CA SER A 387 0.03 5.25 -8.46
C SER A 387 0.33 4.10 -7.50
N GLN A 388 1.21 3.17 -7.88
CA GLN A 388 1.58 2.05 -7.00
C GLN A 388 2.51 2.48 -5.85
N ILE A 389 3.46 3.37 -6.12
CA ILE A 389 4.41 3.87 -5.11
C ILE A 389 3.70 4.77 -4.11
N GLY A 390 2.78 5.62 -4.60
CA GLY A 390 1.99 6.49 -3.72
C GLY A 390 1.16 5.70 -2.70
N ILE A 391 0.59 4.56 -3.11
CA ILE A 391 -0.15 3.65 -2.23
C ILE A 391 0.73 3.09 -1.12
N VAL A 392 1.98 2.72 -1.39
CA VAL A 392 2.92 2.26 -0.35
C VAL A 392 3.12 3.33 0.71
N PHE A 393 3.39 4.58 0.29
CA PHE A 393 3.55 5.68 1.24
C PHE A 393 2.27 6.00 2.02
N ALA A 394 1.11 5.94 1.36
CA ALA A 394 -0.17 6.16 2.02
C ALA A 394 -0.51 5.06 3.03
N ALA A 395 -0.25 3.80 2.71
CA ALA A 395 -0.43 2.68 3.63
C ALA A 395 0.48 2.82 4.86
N ILE A 396 1.76 3.12 4.66
CA ILE A 396 2.69 3.36 5.77
C ILE A 396 2.21 4.54 6.63
N ALA A 397 1.75 5.63 6.00
CA ALA A 397 1.30 6.82 6.73
C ALA A 397 0.02 6.55 7.54
N ILE A 398 -1.00 5.91 6.94
CA ILE A 398 -2.29 5.69 7.59
C ILE A 398 -2.17 4.60 8.67
N ILE A 399 -1.61 3.44 8.34
CA ILE A 399 -1.46 2.34 9.30
C ILE A 399 -0.43 2.73 10.37
N GLY A 400 0.63 3.45 9.99
CA GLY A 400 1.58 4.04 10.93
C GLY A 400 0.94 5.02 11.89
N ALA A 401 0.06 5.89 11.40
CA ALA A 401 -0.70 6.79 12.27
C ALA A 401 -1.56 6.03 13.28
N PHE A 402 -2.19 4.90 12.89
CA PHE A 402 -2.97 4.08 13.83
C PHE A 402 -2.13 3.53 14.97
N GLU A 403 -0.91 3.09 14.66
CA GLU A 403 0.01 2.59 15.68
C GLU A 403 0.47 3.72 16.61
N VAL A 404 0.77 4.89 16.04
CA VAL A 404 1.10 6.08 16.80
C VAL A 404 -0.05 6.48 17.75
N PHE A 405 -1.30 6.51 17.26
CA PHE A 405 -2.46 6.81 18.11
C PHE A 405 -2.66 5.77 19.22
N ARG A 406 -2.30 4.52 18.99
CA ARG A 406 -2.36 3.45 20.00
C ARG A 406 -1.35 3.67 21.12
N GLU A 407 -0.17 4.22 20.80
CA GLU A 407 0.92 4.48 21.75
C GLU A 407 0.79 5.83 22.48
N MET A 408 -0.08 6.72 22.00
CA MET A 408 -0.27 8.06 22.59
C MET A 408 -1.01 8.04 23.93
N GLY A 409 -0.51 7.25 24.89
CA GLY A 409 -1.06 7.22 26.25
C GLY A 409 -1.09 8.59 26.95
N PHE A 410 -0.20 9.54 26.55
CA PHE A 410 -0.23 10.90 27.12
C PHE A 410 -1.50 11.69 26.74
N LEU A 411 -2.14 11.35 25.61
CA LEU A 411 -3.37 12.02 25.18
C LEU A 411 -4.54 11.72 26.12
N SER A 412 -4.51 10.61 26.85
CA SER A 412 -5.50 10.29 27.88
C SER A 412 -5.46 11.25 29.08
N TYR A 413 -4.33 11.95 29.31
CA TYR A 413 -4.25 12.99 30.36
C TYR A 413 -4.88 14.34 29.95
N ILE A 414 -5.04 14.54 28.63
CA ILE A 414 -5.60 15.81 28.07
C ILE A 414 -7.08 15.64 27.77
N LEU A 415 -7.51 14.39 27.47
CA LEU A 415 -8.90 14.09 27.13
C LEU A 415 -9.74 13.90 28.41
N PRO A 416 -11.05 14.21 28.35
CA PRO A 416 -11.97 13.93 29.45
C PRO A 416 -11.97 12.43 29.83
N GLU A 417 -12.22 12.13 31.10
CA GLU A 417 -12.35 10.75 31.58
C GLU A 417 -13.39 9.97 30.75
N GLY A 418 -12.99 8.80 30.27
CA GLY A 418 -13.83 7.91 29.45
C GLY A 418 -13.65 8.03 27.95
N VAL A 419 -12.78 8.94 27.44
CA VAL A 419 -12.48 9.07 26.02
C VAL A 419 -11.12 8.47 25.70
N GLU A 420 -11.11 7.35 24.97
CA GLU A 420 -9.87 6.70 24.55
C GLU A 420 -9.28 7.35 23.29
N PRO A 421 -7.96 7.67 23.26
CA PRO A 421 -7.28 8.25 22.10
C PRO A 421 -7.46 7.43 20.82
N VAL A 422 -7.58 6.11 20.95
CA VAL A 422 -7.76 5.18 19.82
C VAL A 422 -9.02 5.47 19.02
N GLN A 423 -10.08 6.03 19.63
CA GLN A 423 -11.33 6.37 18.94
C GLN A 423 -11.15 7.52 17.96
N PHE A 424 -10.17 8.42 18.18
CA PHE A 424 -9.90 9.53 17.26
C PHE A 424 -9.18 9.11 15.97
N ARG A 425 -8.68 7.88 15.88
CA ARG A 425 -7.96 7.41 14.67
C ARG A 425 -8.80 7.53 13.40
N MET A 426 -10.09 7.20 13.47
CA MET A 426 -11.00 7.30 12.32
C MET A 426 -11.30 8.75 11.95
N LEU A 427 -11.47 9.62 12.96
CA LEU A 427 -11.61 11.06 12.75
C LEU A 427 -10.36 11.63 12.07
N ALA A 428 -9.17 11.26 12.53
CA ALA A 428 -7.90 11.74 11.97
C ALA A 428 -7.73 11.30 10.51
N VAL A 429 -8.08 10.05 10.16
CA VAL A 429 -8.04 9.56 8.78
C VAL A 429 -9.07 10.28 7.91
N GLY A 430 -10.31 10.43 8.39
CA GLY A 430 -11.35 11.15 7.67
C GLY A 430 -10.94 12.61 7.41
N LEU A 431 -10.40 13.29 8.43
CA LEU A 431 -9.91 14.66 8.29
C LEU A 431 -8.72 14.74 7.32
N ALA A 432 -7.77 13.82 7.43
CA ALA A 432 -6.63 13.74 6.53
C ALA A 432 -7.07 13.57 5.07
N MET A 433 -8.09 12.73 4.81
CA MET A 433 -8.68 12.57 3.47
C MET A 433 -9.29 13.88 2.95
N VAL A 434 -10.11 14.55 3.76
CA VAL A 434 -10.75 15.84 3.36
C VAL A 434 -9.69 16.89 3.07
N LEU A 435 -8.70 17.04 3.94
CA LEU A 435 -7.61 18.00 3.76
C LEU A 435 -6.77 17.67 2.52
N MET A 436 -6.44 16.39 2.30
CA MET A 436 -5.68 15.98 1.13
C MET A 436 -6.46 16.24 -0.16
N MET A 437 -7.74 15.88 -0.21
CA MET A 437 -8.57 16.13 -1.39
C MET A 437 -8.73 17.62 -1.70
N ARG A 438 -8.76 18.48 -0.66
CA ARG A 438 -8.83 19.93 -0.83
C ARG A 438 -7.52 20.54 -1.34
N TRP A 439 -6.37 20.08 -0.79
CA TRP A 439 -5.07 20.70 -1.08
C TRP A 439 -4.27 19.98 -2.16
N ARG A 440 -4.40 18.64 -2.24
CA ARG A 440 -3.72 17.79 -3.23
C ARG A 440 -4.62 16.69 -3.76
N PRO A 441 -5.62 17.02 -4.60
CA PRO A 441 -6.62 16.05 -5.10
C PRO A 441 -6.00 14.91 -5.93
N ARG A 442 -4.73 15.04 -6.33
CA ARG A 442 -3.98 14.00 -7.06
C ARG A 442 -3.21 13.03 -6.16
N GLY A 443 -3.34 13.15 -4.82
CA GLY A 443 -2.65 12.30 -3.84
C GLY A 443 -1.18 12.66 -3.60
N PHE A 444 -0.46 11.80 -2.84
CA PHE A 444 0.95 12.00 -2.48
C PHE A 444 1.87 11.99 -3.71
N VAL A 445 1.64 11.08 -4.65
CA VAL A 445 2.47 10.93 -5.85
C VAL A 445 1.66 11.27 -7.09
N THR A 446 1.91 12.46 -7.62
CA THR A 446 1.16 13.02 -8.76
C THR A 446 1.62 12.47 -10.12
N ARG A 447 2.80 11.84 -10.18
CA ARG A 447 3.35 11.35 -11.45
C ARG A 447 2.81 9.96 -11.74
N ARG A 448 2.18 9.82 -12.91
CA ARG A 448 1.91 8.53 -13.54
C ARG A 448 3.03 8.25 -14.53
N ASP A 449 3.63 7.08 -14.44
CA ASP A 449 4.53 6.63 -15.50
C ASP A 449 3.71 6.41 -16.76
N PRO A 450 4.15 6.93 -17.92
CA PRO A 450 3.44 6.72 -19.16
C PRO A 450 3.40 5.23 -19.51
N THR A 451 2.22 4.75 -19.92
CA THR A 451 2.00 3.35 -20.29
C THR A 451 2.68 3.00 -21.63
N VAL A 452 2.86 4.01 -22.47
CA VAL A 452 3.53 3.91 -23.78
C VAL A 452 4.63 4.96 -23.85
N PHE A 453 5.87 4.52 -23.98
CA PHE A 453 6.97 5.38 -24.34
C PHE A 453 6.92 5.55 -25.87
N LEU A 454 6.56 6.74 -26.34
CA LEU A 454 6.75 7.11 -27.75
C LEU A 454 8.26 7.12 -28.00
N LYS A 455 8.73 6.14 -28.75
CA LYS A 455 10.10 6.16 -29.27
C LYS A 455 10.29 7.47 -30.05
N GLU A 456 11.49 8.03 -29.97
CA GLU A 456 11.88 9.31 -30.55
C GLU A 456 11.17 9.56 -31.89
N LYS A 457 10.61 10.75 -32.07
CA LYS A 457 10.14 11.23 -33.37
C LYS A 457 11.36 11.17 -34.29
N LYS A 458 11.43 10.20 -35.20
CA LYS A 458 12.28 10.35 -36.36
C LYS A 458 11.78 11.59 -37.08
N SER A 459 12.57 12.64 -37.09
CA SER A 459 12.32 13.79 -37.94
C SER A 459 12.22 13.24 -39.35
N VAL A 460 11.05 13.33 -39.97
CA VAL A 460 10.91 13.11 -41.40
C VAL A 460 11.71 14.24 -42.03
N SER A 461 12.79 13.91 -42.73
CA SER A 461 13.59 14.92 -43.40
C SER A 461 12.71 15.62 -44.44
N ALA A 462 12.88 16.92 -44.60
CA ALA A 462 12.13 17.73 -45.53
C ALA A 462 12.22 17.23 -47.01
N ASP A 463 13.20 16.38 -47.29
CA ASP A 463 13.42 15.75 -48.59
C ASP A 463 12.36 14.72 -49.03
N LEU A 464 11.47 14.30 -48.10
CA LEU A 464 10.35 13.39 -48.38
C LEU A 464 9.06 14.12 -48.81
N VAL A 465 9.04 15.45 -48.73
CA VAL A 465 7.94 16.26 -49.29
C VAL A 465 8.34 16.63 -50.72
N SER A 466 7.82 15.93 -51.71
CA SER A 466 7.96 16.37 -53.11
C SER A 466 7.37 17.78 -53.20
N GLN A 467 8.21 18.77 -53.46
CA GLN A 467 7.74 20.09 -53.86
C GLN A 467 7.05 19.92 -55.20
N GLY A 468 5.71 19.89 -55.17
CA GLY A 468 4.93 19.98 -56.41
C GLY A 468 5.28 21.27 -57.09
N HIS A 469 5.96 21.19 -58.21
CA HIS A 469 6.03 22.29 -59.15
C HIS A 469 4.63 22.43 -59.74
N GLY A 470 3.90 23.45 -59.32
CA GLY A 470 2.76 24.01 -60.02
C GLY A 470 3.24 25.13 -60.89
#